data_3d215f2bc99a63530559a0a6415eb6f8
#
_entry.id   3d215f2bc99a63530559a0a6415eb6f8
#
_cell.length_a   1.000
_cell.length_b   1.000
_cell.length_c   1.000
_cell.angle_alpha   90.00
_cell.angle_beta   90.00
_cell.angle_gamma   90.00
#
_symmetry.space_group_name_H-M   'P 1'
#
loop_
_entity.id
_entity.type
_entity.pdbx_description
1 polymer ?
#
loop_
_entity_poly.entity_id
_entity_poly.type
_entity_poly.pdbx_seq_one_letter_code
_entity_poly.pdbx_strand_id
1 'polypeptide(L)'
;MEYRIVLNRMEFRAFHGCYDLEQQVGNRFTVDLEITAELGEVASEDCVEKAVNYLLVYETVREQMRVTQRTIERVSTQMLQECLRIRSRKCGIRTRWAL
;
A
#
# COMPACT_ATOMS: atom_id res chain seq x y z
N MET A 1 -3.13 21.34 8.39
CA MET A 1 -3.06 21.25 6.93
C MET A 1 -2.69 19.84 6.50
N GLU A 2 -3.42 19.31 5.55
CA GLU A 2 -3.19 17.96 5.05
C GLU A 2 -2.25 17.96 3.86
N TYR A 3 -1.53 16.86 3.70
CA TYR A 3 -0.75 16.61 2.50
C TYR A 3 -0.98 15.17 2.04
N ARG A 4 -0.68 14.92 0.76
CA ARG A 4 -0.86 13.61 0.15
C ARG A 4 0.47 13.09 -0.34
N ILE A 5 0.69 11.81 -0.06
CA ILE A 5 1.78 11.05 -0.65
C ILE A 5 1.15 10.03 -1.60
N VAL A 6 1.61 10.02 -2.84
CA VAL A 6 1.07 9.12 -3.85
C VAL A 6 2.20 8.23 -4.36
N LEU A 7 2.02 6.92 -4.21
CA LEU A 7 2.92 5.92 -4.77
C LEU A 7 2.24 5.34 -6.00
N ASN A 8 2.68 5.76 -7.18
CA ASN A 8 2.06 5.36 -8.43
C ASN A 8 2.82 4.25 -9.12
N ARG A 9 2.05 3.35 -9.75
CA ARG A 9 2.58 2.32 -10.65
C ARG A 9 3.61 1.42 -9.99
N MET A 10 3.34 0.99 -8.77
CA MET A 10 4.14 -0.05 -8.15
C MET A 10 3.79 -1.36 -8.84
N GLU A 11 4.72 -1.90 -9.60
CA GLU A 11 4.49 -3.13 -10.36
C GLU A 11 5.02 -4.33 -9.61
N PHE A 12 4.19 -5.36 -9.53
CA PHE A 12 4.55 -6.62 -8.88
C PHE A 12 4.08 -7.78 -9.71
N ARG A 13 4.91 -8.82 -9.77
CA ARG A 13 4.43 -10.12 -10.21
C ARG A 13 3.90 -10.85 -8.98
N ALA A 14 2.66 -11.28 -9.05
CA ALA A 14 2.00 -11.95 -7.94
C ALA A 14 1.12 -13.08 -8.45
N PHE A 15 0.69 -13.92 -7.53
CA PHE A 15 -0.03 -15.14 -7.86
C PHE A 15 -1.45 -15.16 -7.33
N HIS A 16 -2.01 -13.97 -7.17
CA HIS A 16 -3.40 -13.82 -6.74
C HIS A 16 -4.35 -14.28 -7.84
N GLY A 17 -5.38 -15.00 -7.48
CA GLY A 17 -6.39 -15.41 -8.42
C GLY A 17 -7.39 -16.39 -7.83
N CYS A 18 -8.62 -16.39 -8.38
CA CYS A 18 -9.68 -17.27 -7.95
C CYS A 18 -9.42 -18.72 -8.37
N TYR A 19 -8.72 -18.92 -9.48
CA TYR A 19 -8.49 -20.23 -10.06
C TYR A 19 -7.07 -20.69 -9.83
N ASP A 20 -6.87 -21.99 -9.70
CA ASP A 20 -5.55 -22.57 -9.44
C ASP A 20 -4.54 -22.22 -10.52
N LEU A 21 -4.96 -22.16 -11.77
CA LEU A 21 -4.08 -21.79 -12.88
C LEU A 21 -3.52 -20.38 -12.71
N GLU A 22 -4.34 -19.44 -12.28
CA GLU A 22 -3.92 -18.07 -12.01
C GLU A 22 -2.85 -18.02 -10.92
N GLN A 23 -3.01 -18.85 -9.89
CA GLN A 23 -2.08 -18.95 -8.78
C GLN A 23 -0.76 -19.63 -9.16
N GLN A 24 -0.77 -20.48 -10.18
CA GLN A 24 0.44 -21.14 -10.68
C GLN A 24 1.22 -20.26 -11.65
N VAL A 25 0.52 -19.63 -12.58
CA VAL A 25 1.14 -18.82 -13.64
C VAL A 25 1.51 -17.44 -13.14
N GLY A 26 0.68 -16.86 -12.31
CA GLY A 26 0.84 -15.50 -11.82
C GLY A 26 0.42 -14.47 -12.85
N ASN A 27 0.46 -13.24 -12.45
CA ASN A 27 0.13 -12.11 -13.30
C ASN A 27 0.88 -10.86 -12.82
N ARG A 28 0.89 -9.85 -13.66
CA ARG A 28 1.45 -8.54 -13.30
C ARG A 28 0.36 -7.68 -12.72
N PHE A 29 0.61 -7.13 -11.54
CA PHE A 29 -0.31 -6.23 -10.87
C PHE A 29 0.33 -4.87 -10.74
N THR A 30 -0.47 -3.83 -10.92
CA THR A 30 -0.06 -2.46 -10.67
C THR A 30 -0.85 -1.94 -9.48
N VAL A 31 -0.13 -1.40 -8.51
CA VAL A 31 -0.74 -0.87 -7.28
C VAL A 31 -0.48 0.62 -7.21
N ASP A 32 -1.55 1.39 -7.06
CA ASP A 32 -1.47 2.80 -6.73
C ASP A 32 -1.95 2.97 -5.30
N LEU A 33 -1.17 3.69 -4.51
CA LEU A 33 -1.49 3.94 -3.11
C LEU A 33 -1.45 5.42 -2.84
N GLU A 34 -2.48 5.93 -2.17
CA GLU A 34 -2.55 7.32 -1.77
C GLU A 34 -2.67 7.40 -0.26
N ILE A 35 -1.82 8.19 0.35
CA ILE A 35 -1.80 8.41 1.79
C ILE A 35 -2.05 9.89 2.05
N THR A 36 -3.09 10.19 2.84
CA THR A 36 -3.36 11.54 3.30
C THR A 36 -2.92 11.64 4.76
N ALA A 37 -2.11 12.62 5.08
CA ALA A 37 -1.58 12.82 6.43
C ALA A 37 -1.59 14.29 6.81
N GLU A 38 -1.54 14.54 8.10
CA GLU A 38 -1.42 15.91 8.62
C GLU A 38 0.01 16.39 8.49
N LEU A 39 0.17 17.59 7.95
CA LEU A 39 1.47 18.23 7.77
C LEU A 39 2.13 18.54 9.12
N GLY A 40 1.40 19.23 9.99
CA GLY A 40 1.74 19.44 11.39
C GLY A 40 3.21 19.71 11.68
N GLU A 41 3.76 18.96 12.61
CA GLU A 41 5.11 19.13 13.13
C GLU A 41 6.20 18.81 12.11
N VAL A 42 5.89 17.99 11.10
CA VAL A 42 6.88 17.64 10.06
C VAL A 42 7.33 18.91 9.33
N ALA A 43 6.39 19.80 8.99
CA ALA A 43 6.69 21.01 8.26
C ALA A 43 7.46 22.02 9.10
N SER A 44 7.20 22.09 10.40
CA SER A 44 7.83 23.06 11.27
C SER A 44 9.17 22.61 11.84
N GLU A 45 9.33 21.30 12.10
CA GLU A 45 10.49 20.77 12.79
C GLU A 45 11.42 19.93 11.90
N ASP A 46 10.99 19.64 10.67
CA ASP A 46 11.72 18.74 9.76
C ASP A 46 12.12 17.44 10.45
N CYS A 47 11.15 16.83 11.12
CA CYS A 47 11.35 15.64 11.92
C CYS A 47 10.97 14.38 11.15
N VAL A 48 11.95 13.60 10.76
CA VAL A 48 11.75 12.37 9.96
C VAL A 48 10.87 11.36 10.70
N GLU A 49 11.02 11.26 12.01
CA GLU A 49 10.25 10.28 12.81
C GLU A 49 8.75 10.58 12.81
N LYS A 50 8.38 11.83 12.57
CA LYS A 50 6.98 12.26 12.53
C LYS A 50 6.41 12.24 11.12
N ALA A 51 7.26 12.04 10.13
CA ALA A 51 6.85 11.95 8.73
C ALA A 51 6.36 10.56 8.38
N VAL A 52 5.57 10.47 7.33
CA VAL A 52 5.19 9.17 6.77
C VAL A 52 6.40 8.58 6.04
N ASN A 53 6.85 7.43 6.48
CA ASN A 53 7.95 6.73 5.83
C ASN A 53 7.43 5.96 4.61
N TYR A 54 7.50 6.59 3.44
CA TYR A 54 6.97 6.01 2.21
C TYR A 54 7.75 4.76 1.77
N LEU A 55 9.01 4.63 2.14
CA LEU A 55 9.78 3.42 1.84
C LEU A 55 9.22 2.22 2.63
N LEU A 56 8.93 2.42 3.90
CA LEU A 56 8.31 1.39 4.72
C LEU A 56 6.93 1.01 4.19
N VAL A 57 6.17 1.99 3.71
CA VAL A 57 4.87 1.73 3.07
C VAL A 57 5.06 0.88 1.81
N TYR A 58 6.02 1.21 0.97
CA TYR A 58 6.32 0.43 -0.23
C TYR A 58 6.69 -1.01 0.13
N GLU A 59 7.55 -1.19 1.12
CA GLU A 59 7.97 -2.53 1.55
C GLU A 59 6.80 -3.34 2.10
N THR A 60 5.89 -2.69 2.80
CA THR A 60 4.67 -3.33 3.32
C THR A 60 3.78 -3.78 2.17
N VAL A 61 3.58 -2.94 1.16
CA VAL A 61 2.83 -3.30 -0.03
C VAL A 61 3.46 -4.50 -0.72
N ARG A 62 4.77 -4.48 -0.89
CA ARG A 62 5.50 -5.58 -1.51
C ARG A 62 5.31 -6.89 -0.75
N GLU A 63 5.40 -6.87 0.56
CA GLU A 63 5.19 -8.07 1.37
C GLU A 63 3.77 -8.60 1.25
N GLN A 64 2.77 -7.73 1.23
CA GLN A 64 1.38 -8.14 1.07
C GLN A 64 1.13 -8.74 -0.31
N MET A 65 1.82 -8.25 -1.34
CA MET A 65 1.70 -8.81 -2.68
C MET A 65 2.29 -10.22 -2.79
N ARG A 66 3.19 -10.59 -1.90
CA ARG A 66 3.78 -11.93 -1.86
C ARG A 66 2.84 -12.98 -1.31
N VAL A 67 1.88 -12.57 -0.50
CA VAL A 67 0.91 -13.51 0.09
C VAL A 67 -0.19 -13.75 -0.91
N THR A 68 -0.22 -14.95 -1.49
CA THR A 68 -1.22 -15.32 -2.49
C THR A 68 -2.61 -15.35 -1.89
N GLN A 69 -3.52 -14.62 -2.50
CA GLN A 69 -4.93 -14.58 -2.11
C GLN A 69 -5.80 -14.92 -3.31
N ARG A 70 -6.99 -15.41 -3.05
CA ARG A 70 -7.93 -15.78 -4.12
C ARG A 70 -8.68 -14.58 -4.68
N THR A 71 -8.84 -13.54 -3.90
CA THR A 71 -9.59 -12.35 -4.35
C THR A 71 -8.77 -11.08 -4.15
N ILE A 72 -8.94 -10.15 -5.07
CA ILE A 72 -8.31 -8.83 -5.00
C ILE A 72 -8.84 -8.05 -3.80
N GLU A 73 -10.11 -8.25 -3.46
CA GLU A 73 -10.72 -7.64 -2.29
C GLU A 73 -9.97 -8.01 -1.01
N ARG A 74 -9.58 -9.28 -0.90
CA ARG A 74 -8.81 -9.74 0.26
C ARG A 74 -7.42 -9.12 0.29
N VAL A 75 -6.76 -9.06 -0.86
CA VAL A 75 -5.44 -8.40 -0.98
C VAL A 75 -5.54 -6.96 -0.54
N SER A 76 -6.52 -6.23 -1.04
CA SER A 76 -6.72 -4.81 -0.71
C SER A 76 -6.98 -4.60 0.77
N THR A 77 -7.83 -5.42 1.36
CA THR A 77 -8.18 -5.32 2.78
C THR A 77 -6.97 -5.55 3.66
N GLN A 78 -6.20 -6.61 3.40
CA GLN A 78 -5.00 -6.91 4.17
C GLN A 78 -3.95 -5.81 4.02
N MET A 79 -3.79 -5.32 2.81
CA MET A 79 -2.83 -4.25 2.53
C MET A 79 -3.17 -2.97 3.29
N LEU A 80 -4.44 -2.58 3.27
CA LEU A 80 -4.89 -1.40 4.00
C LEU A 80 -4.67 -1.55 5.50
N GLN A 81 -4.96 -2.71 6.06
CA GLN A 81 -4.77 -2.98 7.48
C GLN A 81 -3.30 -2.86 7.86
N GLU A 82 -2.40 -3.45 7.08
CA GLU A 82 -0.97 -3.39 7.36
C GLU A 82 -0.41 -1.98 7.20
N CYS A 83 -0.85 -1.25 6.19
CA CYS A 83 -0.42 0.14 6.00
C CYS A 83 -0.89 1.05 7.14
N LEU A 84 -2.09 0.82 7.68
CA LEU A 84 -2.60 1.59 8.81
C LEU A 84 -1.80 1.36 10.09
N ARG A 85 -1.17 0.21 10.24
CA ARG A 85 -0.30 -0.07 11.39
C ARG A 85 0.97 0.76 11.38
N ILE A 86 1.49 1.08 10.20
CA ILE A 86 2.70 1.90 10.06
C ILE A 86 2.43 3.31 10.53
N ARG A 87 1.22 3.78 10.29
CA ARG A 87 0.83 5.14 10.60
C ARG A 87 -0.41 5.15 11.47
N SER A 88 -0.23 5.42 12.75
CA SER A 88 -1.34 5.67 13.63
C SER A 88 -1.88 7.08 13.40
N ARG A 89 -3.19 7.23 13.40
CA ARG A 89 -3.92 8.50 13.40
C ARG A 89 -3.90 9.31 12.10
N LYS A 90 -5.06 9.79 11.72
CA LYS A 90 -5.31 10.84 10.71
C LYS A 90 -4.78 10.54 9.32
N CYS A 91 -4.65 9.27 8.98
CA CYS A 91 -4.17 8.85 7.69
C CYS A 91 -5.30 8.15 6.94
N GLY A 92 -5.68 8.69 5.80
CA GLY A 92 -6.56 7.98 4.88
C GLY A 92 -5.72 7.27 3.84
N ILE A 93 -5.98 5.99 3.61
CA ILE A 93 -5.27 5.21 2.63
C ILE A 93 -6.25 4.71 1.58
N ARG A 94 -5.93 4.94 0.32
CA ARG A 94 -6.70 4.43 -0.81
C ARG A 94 -5.81 3.59 -1.67
N THR A 95 -6.34 2.46 -2.12
CA THR A 95 -5.64 1.60 -3.07
C THR A 95 -6.44 1.49 -4.36
N ARG A 96 -5.73 1.44 -5.47
CA ARG A 96 -6.30 1.11 -6.77
C ARG A 96 -5.57 -0.09 -7.33
N TRP A 97 -6.31 -0.93 -8.00
CA TRP A 97 -5.77 -2.13 -8.63
C TRP A 97 -5.98 -2.06 -10.13
N ALA A 98 -4.95 -2.43 -10.87
CA ALA A 98 -5.03 -2.62 -12.30
C ALA A 98 -4.25 -3.87 -12.69
N LEU A 99 -4.78 -4.59 -13.63
CA LEU A 99 -4.12 -5.77 -14.20
C LEU A 99 -3.36 -5.40 -15.47
#